data_37d93c75f9ec2c6958ff874ff3eed768
#
_entry.id   37d93c75f9ec2c6958ff874ff3eed768
#
_cell.length_a   1.000
_cell.length_b   1.000
_cell.length_c   1.000
_cell.angle_alpha   90.00
_cell.angle_beta   90.00
_cell.angle_gamma   90.00
#
_symmetry.space_group_name_H-M   'P 1'
#
loop_
_entity.id
_entity.type
_entity.pdbx_description
1 polymer ?
#
loop_
_entity_poly.entity_id
_entity_poly.type
_entity_poly.pdbx_seq_one_letter_code
_entity_poly.pdbx_strand_id
1 'polypeptide(L)'
;MYKRQAENIDEKRWPARQMAGLIDRWKNRGWSPEDVPDSESGFFANGLGGKVYTQYQQRLKILNATDFGDLLLECLRLFRENDAVLVEYQNKFKHILVDEYQDTNAVQYLWLRLLAQAHNNICCVGDDDQSIYGWRGAEVDNILRFERDFAGAQVIRLERNYRSTPHILAAASGPVSYTHLTLPTIRLV
;
A
#
# COMPACT_ATOMS: atom_id res chain seq x y z
N MET A 1 12.92 -11.21 -19.91
CA MET A 1 13.47 -12.49 -20.35
C MET A 1 15.01 -12.50 -20.45
N TYR A 2 15.66 -11.63 -21.22
CA TYR A 2 17.11 -11.62 -21.45
C TYR A 2 18.04 -11.50 -20.22
N LYS A 3 17.63 -10.85 -19.11
CA LYS A 3 18.52 -10.58 -17.98
C LYS A 3 18.68 -11.72 -16.99
N ARG A 4 17.76 -12.67 -16.95
CA ARG A 4 17.88 -13.89 -16.14
C ARG A 4 18.91 -14.88 -16.70
N GLN A 5 19.06 -14.91 -18.02
CA GLN A 5 20.12 -15.70 -18.69
C GLN A 5 21.52 -15.19 -18.35
N ALA A 6 21.68 -13.88 -18.10
CA ALA A 6 22.96 -13.29 -17.70
C ALA A 6 23.41 -13.70 -16.28
N GLU A 7 22.48 -14.10 -15.39
CA GLU A 7 22.78 -14.49 -14.00
C GLU A 7 22.67 -16.01 -13.78
N ASN A 8 22.53 -16.83 -14.83
CA ASN A 8 22.38 -18.29 -14.74
C ASN A 8 21.26 -18.75 -13.79
N ILE A 9 20.16 -18.00 -13.69
CA ILE A 9 19.05 -18.36 -12.83
C ILE A 9 18.19 -19.44 -13.51
N ASP A 10 18.04 -20.58 -12.85
CA ASP A 10 17.19 -21.68 -13.31
C ASP A 10 15.71 -21.26 -13.32
N GLU A 11 15.14 -21.09 -14.52
CA GLU A 11 13.74 -20.66 -14.70
C GLU A 11 12.71 -21.68 -14.20
N LYS A 12 13.05 -22.96 -14.15
CA LYS A 12 12.15 -24.00 -13.62
C LYS A 12 12.04 -23.89 -12.12
N ARG A 13 13.15 -23.62 -11.44
CA ARG A 13 13.20 -23.46 -9.99
C ARG A 13 12.72 -22.08 -9.54
N TRP A 14 13.02 -21.02 -10.31
CA TRP A 14 12.76 -19.61 -10.01
C TRP A 14 12.00 -18.91 -11.15
N PRO A 15 10.69 -19.15 -11.28
CA PRO A 15 9.89 -18.59 -12.38
C PRO A 15 9.88 -17.05 -12.38
N ALA A 16 9.87 -16.44 -13.59
CA ALA A 16 9.82 -14.98 -13.76
C ALA A 16 8.64 -14.32 -13.01
N ARG A 17 7.49 -15.01 -13.00
CA ARG A 17 6.28 -14.54 -12.31
C ARG A 17 6.50 -14.40 -10.80
N GLN A 18 7.27 -15.29 -10.20
CA GLN A 18 7.58 -15.20 -8.78
C GLN A 18 8.40 -13.94 -8.47
N MET A 19 9.43 -13.65 -9.29
CA MET A 19 10.22 -12.44 -9.15
C MET A 19 9.40 -11.17 -9.37
N ALA A 20 8.52 -11.16 -10.37
CA ALA A 20 7.62 -10.04 -10.62
C ALA A 20 6.72 -9.78 -9.38
N GLY A 21 6.16 -10.83 -8.79
CA GLY A 21 5.36 -10.69 -7.56
C GLY A 21 6.16 -10.24 -6.34
N LEU A 22 7.46 -10.57 -6.26
CA LEU A 22 8.34 -10.07 -5.20
C LEU A 22 8.62 -8.58 -5.38
N ILE A 23 8.99 -8.15 -6.59
CA ILE A 23 9.22 -6.73 -6.91
C ILE A 23 7.95 -5.91 -6.62
N ASP A 24 6.79 -6.39 -7.05
CA ASP A 24 5.51 -5.71 -6.79
C ASP A 24 5.25 -5.54 -5.28
N ARG A 25 5.47 -6.58 -4.48
CA ARG A 25 5.36 -6.49 -3.01
C ARG A 25 6.34 -5.49 -2.39
N TRP A 26 7.59 -5.48 -2.84
CA TRP A 26 8.59 -4.55 -2.33
C TRP A 26 8.23 -3.10 -2.67
N LYS A 27 7.75 -2.85 -3.90
CA LYS A 27 7.25 -1.53 -4.30
C LYS A 27 6.04 -1.10 -3.48
N ASN A 28 5.09 -2.00 -3.21
CA ASN A 28 3.93 -1.73 -2.37
C ASN A 28 4.28 -1.44 -0.90
N ARG A 29 5.47 -1.86 -0.44
CA ARG A 29 6.05 -1.48 0.85
C ARG A 29 6.87 -0.19 0.80
N GLY A 30 7.00 0.42 -0.37
CA GLY A 30 7.80 1.62 -0.58
C GLY A 30 9.31 1.37 -0.63
N TRP A 31 9.73 0.14 -0.93
CA TRP A 31 11.14 -0.23 -1.00
C TRP A 31 11.70 -0.09 -2.41
N SER A 32 12.74 0.72 -2.53
CA SER A 32 13.64 0.72 -3.69
C SER A 32 14.54 -0.53 -3.67
N PRO A 33 15.28 -0.84 -4.73
CA PRO A 33 16.21 -1.98 -4.71
C PRO A 33 17.21 -1.95 -3.55
N GLU A 34 17.60 -0.76 -3.09
CA GLU A 34 18.55 -0.54 -2.00
C GLU A 34 17.91 -0.74 -0.61
N ASP A 35 16.59 -0.59 -0.51
CA ASP A 35 15.84 -0.70 0.74
C ASP A 35 15.40 -2.13 1.06
N VAL A 36 15.55 -3.06 0.09
CA VAL A 36 15.12 -4.46 0.28
C VAL A 36 16.02 -5.14 1.30
N PRO A 37 15.49 -5.60 2.45
CA PRO A 37 16.29 -6.30 3.45
C PRO A 37 16.88 -7.61 2.90
N ASP A 38 18.07 -7.97 3.38
CA ASP A 38 18.74 -9.22 3.01
C ASP A 38 17.88 -10.46 3.30
N SER A 39 17.11 -10.42 4.38
CA SER A 39 16.15 -11.46 4.74
C SER A 39 15.06 -11.67 3.67
N GLU A 40 14.64 -10.62 2.98
CA GLU A 40 13.63 -10.68 1.90
C GLU A 40 14.28 -11.02 0.55
N SER A 41 15.43 -10.40 0.23
CA SER A 41 16.16 -10.65 -1.02
C SER A 41 16.71 -12.07 -1.10
N GLY A 42 17.04 -12.67 0.06
CA GLY A 42 17.61 -14.01 0.20
C GLY A 42 16.70 -15.14 -0.28
N PHE A 43 15.39 -14.96 -0.26
CA PHE A 43 14.42 -15.98 -0.64
C PHE A 43 14.41 -16.30 -2.15
N PHE A 44 14.89 -15.41 -3.00
CA PHE A 44 14.86 -15.61 -4.44
C PHE A 44 16.27 -15.90 -4.99
N ALA A 45 16.40 -17.02 -5.71
CA ALA A 45 17.61 -17.40 -6.44
C ALA A 45 18.92 -17.28 -5.62
N ASN A 46 18.89 -17.80 -4.39
CA ASN A 46 20.03 -17.79 -3.46
C ASN A 46 20.59 -16.37 -3.18
N GLY A 47 19.71 -15.41 -2.97
CA GLY A 47 20.08 -14.02 -2.63
C GLY A 47 20.20 -13.08 -3.82
N LEU A 48 19.86 -13.51 -5.02
CA LEU A 48 19.92 -12.65 -6.22
C LEU A 48 18.71 -11.74 -6.39
N GLY A 49 17.71 -11.81 -5.51
CA GLY A 49 16.47 -11.03 -5.62
C GLY A 49 16.69 -9.53 -5.76
N GLY A 50 17.46 -8.92 -4.85
CA GLY A 50 17.80 -7.49 -4.89
C GLY A 50 18.54 -7.09 -6.16
N LYS A 51 19.53 -7.91 -6.59
CA LYS A 51 20.27 -7.68 -7.83
C LYS A 51 19.37 -7.69 -9.06
N VAL A 52 18.45 -8.66 -9.14
CA VAL A 52 17.49 -8.75 -10.25
C VAL A 52 16.55 -7.54 -10.25
N TYR A 53 16.11 -7.08 -9.06
CA TYR A 53 15.28 -5.88 -8.94
C TYR A 53 16.04 -4.63 -9.43
N THR A 54 17.28 -4.42 -9.01
CA THR A 54 18.15 -3.33 -9.51
C THR A 54 18.25 -3.34 -11.04
N GLN A 55 18.51 -4.51 -11.62
CA GLN A 55 18.61 -4.64 -13.07
C GLN A 55 17.26 -4.40 -13.77
N TYR A 56 16.15 -4.78 -13.15
CA TYR A 56 14.81 -4.51 -13.65
C TYR A 56 14.56 -3.01 -13.72
N GLN A 57 14.83 -2.27 -12.64
CA GLN A 57 14.68 -0.81 -12.61
C GLN A 57 15.56 -0.10 -13.63
N GLN A 58 16.83 -0.53 -13.76
CA GLN A 58 17.73 0.00 -14.80
C GLN A 58 17.17 -0.23 -16.20
N ARG A 59 16.55 -1.39 -16.43
CA ARG A 59 15.95 -1.68 -17.73
C ARG A 59 14.73 -0.81 -18.02
N LEU A 60 13.87 -0.56 -17.04
CA LEU A 60 12.74 0.36 -17.17
C LEU A 60 13.23 1.76 -17.54
N LYS A 61 14.27 2.28 -16.87
CA LYS A 61 14.89 3.58 -17.20
C LYS A 61 15.40 3.64 -18.65
N ILE A 62 16.11 2.59 -19.13
CA ILE A 62 16.61 2.52 -20.52
C ILE A 62 15.46 2.53 -21.53
N LEU A 63 14.35 1.88 -21.19
CA LEU A 63 13.16 1.79 -22.06
C LEU A 63 12.25 3.02 -21.95
N ASN A 64 12.59 3.99 -21.10
CA ASN A 64 11.72 5.11 -20.72
C ASN A 64 10.31 4.63 -20.35
N ALA A 65 10.26 3.59 -19.52
CA ALA A 65 9.04 2.92 -19.08
C ALA A 65 8.95 2.86 -17.56
N THR A 66 7.73 2.72 -17.06
CA THR A 66 7.40 2.54 -15.65
C THR A 66 6.37 1.44 -15.52
N ASP A 67 6.36 0.73 -14.40
CA ASP A 67 5.27 -0.18 -14.04
C ASP A 67 4.29 0.48 -13.04
N PHE A 68 3.19 -0.20 -12.71
CA PHE A 68 2.19 0.37 -11.79
C PHE A 68 2.72 0.61 -10.39
N GLY A 69 3.61 -0.23 -9.88
CA GLY A 69 4.25 -0.03 -8.58
C GLY A 69 5.15 1.21 -8.55
N ASP A 70 5.84 1.48 -9.67
CA ASP A 70 6.69 2.67 -9.80
C ASP A 70 5.88 3.98 -9.74
N LEU A 71 4.63 3.99 -10.23
CA LEU A 71 3.81 5.21 -10.22
C LEU A 71 3.68 5.77 -8.79
N LEU A 72 3.47 4.91 -7.80
CA LEU A 72 3.39 5.32 -6.40
C LEU A 72 4.77 5.52 -5.77
N LEU A 73 5.69 4.59 -6.00
CA LEU A 73 7.02 4.61 -5.43
C LEU A 73 7.80 5.87 -5.86
N GLU A 74 7.77 6.20 -7.16
CA GLU A 74 8.44 7.37 -7.70
C GLU A 74 7.75 8.69 -7.28
N CYS A 75 6.42 8.71 -7.12
CA CYS A 75 5.73 9.86 -6.52
C CYS A 75 6.16 10.07 -5.06
N LEU A 76 6.25 9.00 -4.27
CA LEU A 76 6.72 9.07 -2.89
C LEU A 76 8.16 9.58 -2.82
N ARG A 77 9.04 9.07 -3.70
CA ARG A 77 10.43 9.51 -3.80
C ARG A 77 10.53 10.99 -4.20
N LEU A 78 9.76 11.40 -5.22
CA LEU A 78 9.71 12.79 -5.68
C LEU A 78 9.35 13.75 -4.54
N PHE A 79 8.36 13.42 -3.73
CA PHE A 79 7.95 14.25 -2.59
C PHE A 79 8.98 14.27 -1.45
N ARG A 80 9.74 13.20 -1.27
CA ARG A 80 10.80 13.14 -0.25
C ARG A 80 12.07 13.88 -0.66
N GLU A 81 12.38 13.89 -1.96
CA GLU A 81 13.59 14.49 -2.48
C GLU A 81 13.42 15.96 -2.92
N ASN A 82 12.16 16.42 -3.08
CA ASN A 82 11.84 17.75 -3.61
C ASN A 82 10.76 18.46 -2.79
N ASP A 83 11.18 19.14 -1.74
CA ASP A 83 10.30 19.89 -0.85
C ASP A 83 9.41 20.90 -1.60
N ALA A 84 9.95 21.57 -2.63
CA ALA A 84 9.17 22.53 -3.40
C ALA A 84 7.98 21.89 -4.12
N VAL A 85 8.17 20.69 -4.66
CA VAL A 85 7.09 19.93 -5.29
C VAL A 85 6.08 19.45 -4.24
N LEU A 86 6.55 18.94 -3.11
CA LEU A 86 5.67 18.54 -2.01
C LEU A 86 4.79 19.69 -1.54
N VAL A 87 5.38 20.87 -1.29
CA VAL A 87 4.66 22.09 -0.85
C VAL A 87 3.63 22.53 -1.89
N GLU A 88 3.95 22.46 -3.19
CA GLU A 88 2.99 22.77 -4.26
C GLU A 88 1.75 21.87 -4.16
N TYR A 89 1.95 20.55 -4.02
CA TYR A 89 0.84 19.60 -3.93
C TYR A 89 0.07 19.70 -2.61
N GLN A 90 0.74 19.97 -1.48
CA GLN A 90 0.10 20.25 -0.21
C GLN A 90 -0.80 21.50 -0.28
N ASN A 91 -0.35 22.56 -0.94
CA ASN A 91 -1.17 23.76 -1.15
C ASN A 91 -2.35 23.52 -2.10
N LYS A 92 -2.21 22.61 -3.05
CA LYS A 92 -3.25 22.22 -4.01
C LYS A 92 -4.31 21.35 -3.33
N PHE A 93 -3.92 20.40 -2.51
CA PHE A 93 -4.80 19.44 -1.85
C PHE A 93 -5.02 19.81 -0.38
N LYS A 94 -5.83 20.83 -0.14
CA LYS A 94 -6.16 21.30 1.21
C LYS A 94 -7.15 20.43 1.95
N HIS A 95 -7.90 19.61 1.23
CA HIS A 95 -8.87 18.63 1.75
C HIS A 95 -8.62 17.31 1.07
N ILE A 96 -8.39 16.28 1.85
CA ILE A 96 -8.11 14.93 1.36
C ILE A 96 -9.20 14.01 1.88
N LEU A 97 -9.92 13.35 0.96
CA LEU A 97 -10.90 12.32 1.30
C LEU A 97 -10.42 11.00 0.73
N VAL A 98 -10.35 10.00 1.59
CA VAL A 98 -9.90 8.65 1.24
C VAL A 98 -11.01 7.67 1.53
N ASP A 99 -11.42 6.93 0.52
CA ASP A 99 -12.36 5.83 0.65
C ASP A 99 -11.62 4.48 0.69
N GLU A 100 -12.26 3.46 1.25
CA GLU A 100 -11.69 2.10 1.36
C GLU A 100 -10.29 2.10 2.01
N TYR A 101 -10.12 2.88 3.10
CA TYR A 101 -8.79 3.10 3.70
C TYR A 101 -8.14 1.82 4.19
N GLN A 102 -8.90 0.77 4.53
CA GLN A 102 -8.40 -0.55 4.92
C GLN A 102 -7.63 -1.26 3.79
N ASP A 103 -7.85 -0.87 2.53
CA ASP A 103 -7.20 -1.47 1.36
C ASP A 103 -5.92 -0.74 0.94
N THR A 104 -5.50 0.27 1.71
CA THR A 104 -4.26 1.00 1.44
C THR A 104 -3.03 0.16 1.79
N ASN A 105 -2.03 0.18 0.88
CA ASN A 105 -0.72 -0.39 1.14
C ASN A 105 0.22 0.63 1.81
N ALA A 106 1.41 0.18 2.23
CA ALA A 106 2.36 1.04 2.95
C ALA A 106 2.79 2.28 2.15
N VAL A 107 3.01 2.15 0.83
CA VAL A 107 3.44 3.30 0.01
C VAL A 107 2.32 4.32 -0.17
N GLN A 108 1.06 3.87 -0.32
CA GLN A 108 -0.10 4.76 -0.37
C GLN A 108 -0.30 5.50 0.96
N TYR A 109 -0.18 4.79 2.07
CA TYR A 109 -0.23 5.37 3.40
C TYR A 109 0.85 6.46 3.59
N LEU A 110 2.10 6.18 3.24
CA LEU A 110 3.19 7.15 3.36
C LEU A 110 2.97 8.38 2.47
N TRP A 111 2.48 8.17 1.26
CA TRP A 111 2.14 9.23 0.32
C TRP A 111 1.03 10.14 0.85
N LEU A 112 -0.05 9.56 1.41
CA LEU A 112 -1.14 10.31 2.05
C LEU A 112 -0.64 11.10 3.25
N ARG A 113 0.22 10.52 4.08
CA ARG A 113 0.82 11.23 5.22
C ARG A 113 1.62 12.45 4.80
N LEU A 114 2.45 12.34 3.75
CA LEU A 114 3.21 13.50 3.24
C LEU A 114 2.26 14.59 2.75
N LEU A 115 1.22 14.27 2.01
CA LEU A 115 0.26 15.25 1.52
C LEU A 115 -0.52 15.92 2.65
N ALA A 116 -0.97 15.16 3.64
CA ALA A 116 -1.77 15.67 4.74
C ALA A 116 -0.97 16.51 5.76
N GLN A 117 0.35 16.39 5.78
CA GLN A 117 1.23 16.93 6.81
C GLN A 117 1.11 18.46 6.99
N ALA A 118 0.84 19.20 5.91
CA ALA A 118 0.76 20.67 5.97
C ALA A 118 -0.55 21.19 6.60
N HIS A 119 -1.66 20.49 6.40
CA HIS A 119 -2.99 20.98 6.79
C HIS A 119 -3.71 20.06 7.78
N ASN A 120 -3.29 18.81 7.94
CA ASN A 120 -3.95 17.76 8.73
C ASN A 120 -5.46 17.65 8.44
N ASN A 121 -5.87 17.97 7.20
CA ASN A 121 -7.26 18.01 6.80
C ASN A 121 -7.57 16.79 5.93
N ILE A 122 -7.62 15.65 6.57
CA ILE A 122 -7.84 14.34 5.94
C ILE A 122 -9.04 13.63 6.57
N CYS A 123 -9.89 13.08 5.72
CA CYS A 123 -11.03 12.25 6.11
C CYS A 123 -10.83 10.87 5.46
N CYS A 124 -10.72 9.83 6.28
CA CYS A 124 -10.60 8.47 5.81
C CYS A 124 -11.85 7.68 6.17
N VAL A 125 -12.43 7.02 5.17
CA VAL A 125 -13.56 6.10 5.34
C VAL A 125 -13.05 4.69 5.08
N GLY A 126 -13.41 3.77 5.96
CA GLY A 126 -13.00 2.39 5.81
C GLY A 126 -13.73 1.46 6.77
N ASP A 127 -13.59 0.18 6.52
CA ASP A 127 -14.18 -0.90 7.28
C ASP A 127 -13.14 -2.02 7.39
N ASP A 128 -12.59 -2.24 8.56
CA ASP A 128 -11.55 -3.25 8.82
C ASP A 128 -12.07 -4.68 8.59
N ASP A 129 -13.37 -4.93 8.78
CA ASP A 129 -13.99 -6.22 8.48
C ASP A 129 -14.05 -6.53 6.97
N GLN A 130 -13.96 -5.50 6.11
CA GLN A 130 -13.91 -5.64 4.65
C GLN A 130 -12.49 -5.73 4.08
N SER A 131 -11.46 -5.79 4.91
CA SER A 131 -10.07 -5.87 4.45
C SER A 131 -9.76 -7.26 3.88
N ILE A 132 -9.98 -7.43 2.57
CA ILE A 132 -9.74 -8.68 1.84
C ILE A 132 -8.56 -8.60 0.86
N TYR A 133 -7.90 -7.44 0.74
CA TYR A 133 -6.82 -7.20 -0.22
C TYR A 133 -5.41 -7.29 0.38
N GLY A 134 -5.23 -7.99 1.50
CA GLY A 134 -3.90 -8.26 2.09
C GLY A 134 -2.94 -8.92 1.09
N TRP A 135 -3.45 -9.74 0.17
CA TRP A 135 -2.65 -10.35 -0.91
C TRP A 135 -2.12 -9.33 -1.94
N ARG A 136 -2.70 -8.12 -2.00
CA ARG A 136 -2.21 -6.97 -2.79
C ARG A 136 -1.29 -6.04 -1.98
N GLY A 137 -0.97 -6.40 -0.74
CA GLY A 137 -0.14 -5.58 0.14
C GLY A 137 -0.92 -4.55 0.95
N ALA A 138 -2.27 -4.65 1.01
CA ALA A 138 -3.07 -3.86 1.92
C ALA A 138 -2.69 -4.16 3.37
N GLU A 139 -2.58 -3.12 4.18
CA GLU A 139 -2.20 -3.21 5.60
C GLU A 139 -3.33 -2.68 6.48
N VAL A 140 -4.10 -3.59 7.09
CA VAL A 140 -5.19 -3.24 8.02
C VAL A 140 -4.69 -2.37 9.17
N ASP A 141 -3.44 -2.56 9.58
CA ASP A 141 -2.81 -1.74 10.61
C ASP A 141 -2.85 -0.23 10.30
N ASN A 142 -2.97 0.16 9.03
CA ASN A 142 -3.09 1.57 8.66
C ASN A 142 -4.36 2.20 9.25
N ILE A 143 -5.49 1.48 9.25
CA ILE A 143 -6.73 1.99 9.84
C ILE A 143 -6.69 1.95 11.37
N LEU A 144 -6.09 0.91 11.95
CA LEU A 144 -6.01 0.74 13.41
C LEU A 144 -5.10 1.78 14.09
N ARG A 145 -4.06 2.24 13.39
CA ARG A 145 -3.11 3.23 13.93
C ARG A 145 -3.43 4.68 13.53
N PHE A 146 -4.55 4.94 12.86
CA PHE A 146 -4.91 6.26 12.34
C PHE A 146 -4.92 7.34 13.42
N GLU A 147 -5.53 7.09 14.59
CA GLU A 147 -5.59 8.05 15.70
C GLU A 147 -4.21 8.38 16.29
N ARG A 148 -3.28 7.42 16.24
CA ARG A 148 -1.89 7.64 16.67
C ARG A 148 -1.14 8.50 15.65
N ASP A 149 -1.39 8.28 14.37
CA ASP A 149 -0.66 8.91 13.28
C ASP A 149 -1.18 10.31 12.95
N PHE A 150 -2.46 10.58 13.30
CA PHE A 150 -3.13 11.87 13.15
C PHE A 150 -3.69 12.31 14.51
N ALA A 151 -2.85 13.00 15.29
CA ALA A 151 -3.22 13.46 16.62
C ALA A 151 -4.44 14.38 16.59
N GLY A 152 -5.46 14.07 17.40
CA GLY A 152 -6.71 14.81 17.43
C GLY A 152 -7.77 14.34 16.44
N ALA A 153 -7.51 13.24 15.74
CA ALA A 153 -8.50 12.62 14.85
C ALA A 153 -9.79 12.27 15.59
N GLN A 154 -10.92 12.56 14.95
CA GLN A 154 -12.23 12.13 15.45
C GLN A 154 -12.62 10.82 14.76
N VAL A 155 -13.01 9.82 15.55
CA VAL A 155 -13.53 8.55 15.04
C VAL A 155 -15.05 8.56 15.13
N ILE A 156 -15.70 8.46 13.97
CA ILE A 156 -17.15 8.37 13.87
C ILE A 156 -17.51 6.98 13.37
N ARG A 157 -18.29 6.24 14.15
CA ARG A 157 -18.78 4.90 13.78
C ARG A 157 -20.15 5.02 13.15
N LEU A 158 -20.30 4.48 11.93
CA LEU A 158 -21.60 4.39 11.25
C LEU A 158 -22.22 3.04 11.59
N GLU A 159 -23.12 3.03 12.57
CA GLU A 159 -23.70 1.80 13.11
C GLU A 159 -24.93 1.31 12.33
N ARG A 160 -25.53 2.16 11.51
CA ARG A 160 -26.73 1.79 10.76
C ARG A 160 -26.40 1.41 9.32
N ASN A 161 -26.73 0.17 8.97
CA ASN A 161 -26.62 -0.30 7.59
C ASN A 161 -27.88 0.07 6.80
N TYR A 162 -27.67 0.77 5.67
CA TYR A 162 -28.75 1.17 4.75
C TYR A 162 -28.73 0.41 3.42
N ARG A 163 -27.69 -0.39 3.18
CA ARG A 163 -27.47 -1.11 1.92
C ARG A 163 -28.20 -2.43 1.89
N SER A 164 -28.24 -3.15 3.01
CA SER A 164 -28.74 -4.52 3.09
C SER A 164 -30.00 -4.64 3.93
N THR A 165 -30.86 -5.61 3.59
CA THR A 165 -32.03 -5.92 4.39
C THR A 165 -31.65 -6.57 5.73
N PRO A 166 -32.52 -6.50 6.78
CA PRO A 166 -32.26 -7.13 8.07
C PRO A 166 -31.96 -8.64 7.96
N HIS A 167 -32.56 -9.34 7.00
CA HIS A 167 -32.34 -10.77 6.80
C HIS A 167 -30.92 -11.07 6.27
N ILE A 168 -30.41 -10.22 5.35
CA ILE A 168 -29.03 -10.35 4.83
C ILE A 168 -28.04 -10.05 5.95
N LEU A 169 -28.30 -9.01 6.75
CA LEU A 169 -27.46 -8.65 7.89
C LEU A 169 -27.43 -9.77 8.94
N ALA A 170 -28.58 -10.33 9.27
CA ALA A 170 -28.66 -11.44 10.22
C ALA A 170 -27.92 -12.69 9.71
N ALA A 171 -28.01 -12.99 8.41
CA ALA A 171 -27.25 -14.08 7.81
C ALA A 171 -25.74 -13.83 7.82
N ALA A 172 -25.30 -12.61 7.56
CA ALA A 172 -23.88 -12.22 7.59
C ALA A 172 -23.32 -12.22 9.02
N SER A 173 -24.11 -11.76 9.99
CA SER A 173 -23.74 -11.70 11.42
C SER A 173 -23.76 -13.06 12.11
N GLY A 174 -24.51 -14.04 11.61
CA GLY A 174 -24.60 -15.37 12.16
C GLY A 174 -23.25 -16.10 12.26
N PRO A 175 -22.42 -16.13 11.23
CA PRO A 175 -21.06 -16.70 11.28
C PRO A 175 -20.09 -15.87 12.12
N VAL A 176 -20.33 -14.57 12.26
CA VAL A 176 -19.41 -13.59 12.89
C VAL A 176 -19.66 -13.43 14.40
N SER A 177 -20.67 -14.08 14.96
CA SER A 177 -20.89 -14.10 16.42
C SER A 177 -19.71 -14.69 17.21
N TYR A 178 -18.71 -15.26 16.54
CA TYR A 178 -17.42 -15.71 17.10
C TYR A 178 -16.28 -14.69 16.94
N THR A 179 -16.43 -13.65 16.13
CA THR A 179 -15.43 -12.60 15.94
C THR A 179 -16.10 -11.24 16.07
N HIS A 180 -15.49 -10.33 16.81
CA HIS A 180 -16.04 -9.00 17.11
C HIS A 180 -16.46 -8.26 15.84
N LEU A 181 -17.75 -7.92 15.75
CA LEU A 181 -18.29 -7.01 14.73
C LEU A 181 -17.80 -5.59 15.03
N THR A 182 -16.84 -5.12 14.26
CA THR A 182 -16.56 -3.70 14.13
C THR A 182 -17.30 -3.16 12.91
N LEU A 183 -18.10 -2.15 13.12
CA LEU A 183 -18.90 -1.50 12.07
C LEU A 183 -18.03 -0.49 11.31
N PRO A 184 -18.42 -0.09 10.07
CA PRO A 184 -17.66 0.88 9.29
C PRO A 184 -17.28 2.10 10.11
N THR A 185 -16.01 2.47 10.06
CA THR A 185 -15.46 3.57 10.85
C THR A 185 -15.04 4.70 9.93
N ILE A 186 -15.60 5.90 10.15
CA ILE A 186 -15.10 7.14 9.54
C ILE A 186 -14.10 7.76 10.51
N ARG A 187 -12.92 8.13 10.01
CA ARG A 187 -11.90 8.83 10.77
C ARG A 187 -11.63 10.19 10.14
N LEU A 188 -11.83 11.25 10.93
CA LEU A 188 -11.65 12.64 10.52
C LEU A 188 -10.50 13.28 11.30
N VAL A 189 -9.73 14.09 10.65
CA VAL A 189 -8.69 14.94 11.25
C VAL A 189 -8.95 16.39 10.90
#